data_110d33136390820d4411e9b7960bbe4b
#
_entry.id   110d33136390820d4411e9b7960bbe4b
#
_cell.length_a   1.000
_cell.length_b   1.000
_cell.length_c   1.000
_cell.angle_alpha   90.00
_cell.angle_beta   90.00
_cell.angle_gamma   90.00
#
_symmetry.space_group_name_H-M   'P 1'
#
loop_
_entity.id
_entity.type
_entity.pdbx_description
1 polymer ?
#
loop_
_entity_poly.entity_id
_entity_poly.type
_entity_poly.pdbx_seq_one_letter_code
_entity_poly.pdbx_strand_id
1 'polypeptide(L)'
;MDGKGRLKVPTAFKADLDKTYGQDVDFFVTSLDGQSVRVYPYPEWIKIEEKLAPLPSMNKAKKRFLDRTNYWGETARADAQGRILIPSLLRESAGMQGEVKVIGGHDEYLEVWNMDRLREPMSQPFPDEDMDTLGGLGI
;
A
#
# COMPACT_ATOMS: atom_id res chain seq x y z
N MET A 1 -12.47 2.45 7.22
CA MET A 1 -12.04 3.82 7.59
C MET A 1 -12.92 4.34 8.71
N ASP A 2 -12.33 5.04 9.65
CA ASP A 2 -13.14 5.75 10.62
C ASP A 2 -13.49 7.18 10.13
N GLY A 3 -14.33 7.89 10.88
CA GLY A 3 -14.77 9.23 10.49
C GLY A 3 -13.70 10.32 10.56
N LYS A 4 -12.52 10.01 11.08
CA LYS A 4 -11.39 10.94 11.21
C LYS A 4 -10.27 10.63 10.19
N GLY A 5 -10.54 9.77 9.24
CA GLY A 5 -9.56 9.42 8.19
C GLY A 5 -8.48 8.44 8.62
N ARG A 6 -8.73 7.65 9.64
CA ARG A 6 -7.78 6.65 10.12
C ARG A 6 -8.16 5.26 9.64
N LEU A 7 -7.14 4.50 9.29
CA LEU A 7 -7.24 3.11 8.86
C LEU A 7 -6.73 2.20 9.97
N LYS A 8 -7.50 1.16 10.29
CA LYS A 8 -7.05 0.10 11.19
C LYS A 8 -6.07 -0.81 10.45
N VAL A 9 -4.85 -0.90 10.93
CA VAL A 9 -3.88 -1.88 10.41
C VAL A 9 -4.33 -3.27 10.84
N PRO A 10 -4.41 -4.25 9.90
CA PRO A 10 -4.80 -5.61 10.26
C PRO A 10 -3.94 -6.18 11.39
N THR A 11 -4.58 -6.81 12.35
CA THR A 11 -3.90 -7.32 13.55
C THR A 11 -2.81 -8.32 13.21
N ALA A 12 -3.05 -9.23 12.26
CA ALA A 12 -2.07 -10.22 11.84
C ALA A 12 -0.82 -9.56 11.22
N PHE A 13 -1.03 -8.54 10.39
CA PHE A 13 0.07 -7.80 9.77
C PHE A 13 0.90 -7.07 10.84
N LYS A 14 0.23 -6.41 11.77
CA LYS A 14 0.89 -5.70 12.87
C LYS A 14 1.69 -6.67 13.75
N ALA A 15 1.15 -7.84 14.04
CA ALA A 15 1.84 -8.87 14.82
C ALA A 15 3.11 -9.36 14.12
N ASP A 16 3.06 -9.58 12.81
CA ASP A 16 4.22 -9.99 12.02
C ASP A 16 5.30 -8.91 12.01
N LEU A 17 4.92 -7.64 11.92
CA LEU A 17 5.86 -6.53 12.01
C LEU A 17 6.53 -6.43 13.37
N ASP A 18 5.77 -6.59 14.43
CA ASP A 18 6.30 -6.55 15.80
C ASP A 18 7.30 -7.68 16.03
N LYS A 19 7.06 -8.85 15.45
CA LYS A 19 7.99 -9.97 15.49
C LYS A 19 9.30 -9.70 14.75
N THR A 20 9.20 -9.08 13.58
CA THR A 20 10.35 -8.88 12.68
C THR A 20 11.18 -7.67 13.07
N TYR A 21 10.55 -6.57 13.44
CA TYR A 21 11.20 -5.28 13.64
C TYR A 21 11.06 -4.73 15.08
N GLY A 22 10.33 -5.44 15.94
CA GLY A 22 9.99 -4.93 17.26
C GLY A 22 8.77 -4.02 17.22
N GLN A 23 8.46 -3.43 18.38
CA GLN A 23 7.29 -2.54 18.50
C GLN A 23 7.62 -1.13 17.98
N ASP A 24 6.56 -0.35 17.74
CA ASP A 24 6.65 1.06 17.32
C ASP A 24 7.28 1.31 15.96
N VAL A 25 7.02 0.39 15.01
CA VAL A 25 7.40 0.60 13.61
C VAL A 25 6.51 1.68 13.01
N ASP A 26 7.14 2.70 12.42
CA ASP A 26 6.43 3.70 11.64
C ASP A 26 6.04 3.15 10.26
N PHE A 27 5.12 3.84 9.60
CA PHE A 27 4.65 3.48 8.27
C PHE A 27 4.89 4.64 7.31
N PHE A 28 5.13 4.31 6.07
CA PHE A 28 5.08 5.27 4.98
C PHE A 28 3.82 5.00 4.18
N VAL A 29 2.92 5.99 4.17
CA VAL A 29 1.62 5.92 3.50
C VAL A 29 1.72 6.71 2.23
N THR A 30 1.51 6.09 1.08
CA THR A 30 1.70 6.71 -0.21
C THR A 30 0.81 6.10 -1.29
N SER A 31 1.03 6.50 -2.53
CA SER A 31 0.36 5.97 -3.71
C SER A 31 1.22 6.17 -4.95
N LEU A 32 0.99 5.38 -5.97
CA LEU A 32 1.63 5.57 -7.27
C LEU A 32 0.79 6.46 -8.20
N ASP A 33 -0.53 6.41 -8.07
CA ASP A 33 -1.45 7.06 -9.00
C ASP A 33 -2.61 7.80 -8.32
N GLY A 34 -2.66 7.78 -6.99
CA GLY A 34 -3.74 8.38 -6.24
C GLY A 34 -5.06 7.62 -6.28
N GLN A 35 -5.11 6.43 -6.89
CA GLN A 35 -6.32 5.62 -6.99
C GLN A 35 -6.49 4.65 -5.81
N SER A 36 -5.38 4.23 -5.24
CA SER A 36 -5.34 3.38 -4.05
C SER A 36 -4.26 3.87 -3.11
N VAL A 37 -4.26 3.33 -1.90
CA VAL A 37 -3.29 3.68 -0.86
C VAL A 37 -2.36 2.51 -0.63
N ARG A 38 -1.06 2.77 -0.59
CA ARG A 38 -0.06 1.80 -0.16
C ARG A 38 0.45 2.16 1.22
N VAL A 39 0.50 1.18 2.09
CA VAL A 39 1.00 1.33 3.45
C VAL A 39 2.22 0.44 3.60
N TYR A 40 3.39 1.05 3.66
CA TYR A 40 4.65 0.35 3.83
C TYR A 40 5.09 0.45 5.27
N PRO A 41 5.50 -0.66 5.91
CA PRO A 41 6.35 -0.54 7.09
C PRO A 41 7.58 0.27 6.72
N TYR A 42 7.98 1.21 7.54
CA TYR A 42 9.09 2.10 7.18
C TYR A 42 10.38 1.33 6.84
N PRO A 43 10.76 0.26 7.57
CA PRO A 43 11.91 -0.56 7.18
C PRO A 43 11.80 -1.15 5.76
N GLU A 44 10.60 -1.54 5.33
CA GLU A 44 10.39 -2.03 3.96
C GLU A 44 10.50 -0.90 2.93
N TRP A 45 10.05 0.29 3.27
CA TRP A 45 10.22 1.48 2.42
C TRP A 45 11.69 1.82 2.21
N ILE A 46 12.50 1.72 3.25
CA ILE A 46 13.95 1.95 3.16
C ILE A 46 14.60 0.98 2.18
N LYS A 47 14.17 -0.29 2.17
CA LYS A 47 14.67 -1.29 1.20
C LYS A 47 14.38 -0.88 -0.24
N ILE A 48 13.23 -0.28 -0.50
CA ILE A 48 12.88 0.26 -1.82
C ILE A 48 13.80 1.41 -2.19
N GLU A 49 14.05 2.33 -1.29
CA GLU A 49 14.97 3.44 -1.50
C GLU A 49 16.39 2.93 -1.81
N GLU A 50 16.83 1.89 -1.11
CA GLU A 50 18.14 1.26 -1.36
C GLU A 50 18.22 0.63 -2.75
N LYS A 51 17.13 0.02 -3.23
CA LYS A 51 17.05 -0.55 -4.58
C LYS A 51 17.10 0.52 -5.66
N LEU A 52 16.57 1.70 -5.37
CA LEU A 52 16.56 2.82 -6.32
C LEU A 52 17.87 3.60 -6.35
N ALA A 53 18.63 3.57 -5.25
CA ALA A 53 19.84 4.37 -5.10
C ALA A 53 20.88 4.16 -6.22
N PRO A 54 21.15 2.92 -6.71
CA PRO A 54 22.10 2.72 -7.80
C PRO A 54 21.68 3.31 -9.14
N LEU A 55 20.41 3.58 -9.36
CA LEU A 55 19.93 4.16 -10.61
C LEU A 55 20.33 5.64 -10.69
N PRO A 56 20.75 6.11 -11.89
CA PRO A 56 21.06 7.53 -12.07
C PRO A 56 19.86 8.42 -11.76
N SER A 57 20.12 9.63 -11.27
CA SER A 57 19.06 10.60 -10.96
C SER A 57 18.24 11.00 -12.19
N MET A 58 18.81 10.83 -13.40
CA MET A 58 18.11 11.12 -14.65
C MET A 58 17.30 9.94 -15.19
N ASN A 59 17.31 8.79 -14.50
CA ASN A 59 16.48 7.67 -14.89
C ASN A 59 15.00 8.05 -14.76
N LYS A 60 14.25 7.92 -15.85
CA LYS A 60 12.86 8.37 -15.91
C LYS A 60 11.94 7.58 -14.98
N ALA A 61 12.15 6.28 -14.88
CA ALA A 61 11.35 5.43 -14.00
C ALA A 61 11.57 5.79 -12.53
N LYS A 62 12.83 5.97 -12.14
CA LYS A 62 13.19 6.39 -10.79
C LYS A 62 12.54 7.74 -10.44
N LYS A 63 12.71 8.73 -11.33
CA LYS A 63 12.16 10.07 -11.10
C LYS A 63 10.64 10.03 -10.98
N ARG A 64 9.95 9.32 -11.88
CA ARG A 64 8.50 9.21 -11.85
C ARG A 64 8.00 8.56 -10.57
N PHE A 65 8.66 7.48 -10.16
CA PHE A 65 8.31 6.78 -8.93
C PHE A 65 8.48 7.68 -7.70
N LEU A 66 9.63 8.35 -7.58
CA LEU A 66 9.91 9.23 -6.44
C LEU A 66 9.00 10.47 -6.42
N ASP A 67 8.74 11.07 -7.58
CA ASP A 67 7.84 12.23 -7.67
C ASP A 67 6.44 11.85 -7.18
N ARG A 68 5.92 10.72 -7.61
CA ARG A 68 4.56 10.28 -7.23
C ARG A 68 4.48 9.86 -5.77
N THR A 69 5.45 9.07 -5.30
CA THR A 69 5.43 8.61 -3.91
C THR A 69 5.68 9.73 -2.91
N ASN A 70 6.43 10.75 -3.30
CA ASN A 70 6.61 11.95 -2.48
C ASN A 70 5.38 12.86 -2.51
N TYR A 71 4.75 12.99 -3.67
CA TYR A 71 3.53 13.81 -3.80
C TYR A 71 2.41 13.32 -2.89
N TRP A 72 2.18 12.01 -2.85
CA TRP A 72 1.10 11.41 -2.06
C TRP A 72 1.52 11.04 -0.65
N GLY A 73 2.83 10.95 -0.38
CA GLY A 73 3.36 10.23 0.77
C GLY A 73 3.53 11.06 2.03
N GLU A 74 3.29 10.41 3.17
CA GLU A 74 3.64 10.90 4.48
C GLU A 74 3.95 9.73 5.41
N THR A 75 4.86 9.98 6.34
CA THR A 75 5.14 9.04 7.42
C THR A 75 3.99 9.08 8.43
N ALA A 76 3.56 7.92 8.89
CA ALA A 76 2.49 7.79 9.87
C ALA A 76 2.89 6.85 10.98
N ARG A 77 2.44 7.16 12.19
CA ARG A 77 2.61 6.29 13.35
C ARG A 77 1.24 5.75 13.76
N ALA A 78 1.17 4.46 14.10
CA ALA A 78 -0.05 3.86 14.60
C ALA A 78 -0.39 4.39 15.99
N ASP A 79 -1.67 4.66 16.24
CA ASP A 79 -2.14 5.02 17.58
C ASP A 79 -2.24 3.76 18.47
N ALA A 80 -2.72 3.95 19.71
CA ALA A 80 -2.85 2.86 20.68
C ALA A 80 -3.78 1.73 20.22
N GLN A 81 -4.69 2.01 19.29
CA GLN A 81 -5.61 1.02 18.73
C GLN A 81 -5.14 0.46 17.39
N GLY A 82 -3.91 0.77 16.97
CA GLY A 82 -3.35 0.28 15.72
C GLY A 82 -3.91 0.96 14.48
N ARG A 83 -4.35 2.22 14.58
CA ARG A 83 -4.87 3.00 13.46
C ARG A 83 -3.85 4.02 12.99
N ILE A 84 -3.75 4.19 11.68
CA ILE A 84 -2.87 5.19 11.06
C ILE A 84 -3.71 6.20 10.29
N LEU A 85 -3.25 7.45 10.30
CA LEU A 85 -3.90 8.52 9.56
C LEU A 85 -3.48 8.46 8.09
N ILE A 86 -4.47 8.45 7.19
CA ILE A 86 -4.21 8.59 5.77
C ILE A 86 -4.18 10.09 5.44
N PRO A 87 -3.15 10.59 4.75
CA PRO A 87 -3.07 12.02 4.41
C PRO A 87 -4.33 12.49 3.68
N SER A 88 -4.82 13.69 4.00
CA SER A 88 -6.10 14.18 3.48
C SER A 88 -6.14 14.26 1.96
N LEU A 89 -5.04 14.67 1.33
CA LEU A 89 -4.96 14.73 -0.13
C LEU A 89 -5.16 13.34 -0.75
N LEU A 90 -4.50 12.33 -0.21
CA LEU A 90 -4.62 10.96 -0.69
C LEU A 90 -5.98 10.35 -0.34
N ARG A 91 -6.50 10.63 0.84
CA ARG A 91 -7.83 10.18 1.27
C ARG A 91 -8.90 10.60 0.28
N GLU A 92 -8.86 11.87 -0.12
CA GLU A 92 -9.81 12.42 -1.08
C GLU A 92 -9.65 11.78 -2.46
N SER A 93 -8.42 11.72 -2.96
CA SER A 93 -8.12 11.15 -4.29
C SER A 93 -8.49 9.68 -4.41
N ALA A 94 -8.15 8.88 -3.42
CA ALA A 94 -8.39 7.43 -3.42
C ALA A 94 -9.77 7.04 -2.90
N GLY A 95 -10.59 8.01 -2.47
CA GLY A 95 -11.92 7.74 -1.95
C GLY A 95 -11.91 6.92 -0.67
N MET A 96 -11.02 7.23 0.25
CA MET A 96 -10.87 6.51 1.51
C MET A 96 -11.94 6.91 2.51
N GLN A 97 -13.18 6.59 2.18
CA GLN A 97 -14.36 6.83 3.02
C GLN A 97 -15.24 5.59 2.99
N GLY A 98 -15.93 5.29 4.08
CA GLY A 98 -16.79 4.13 4.18
C GLY A 98 -16.01 2.83 4.16
N GLU A 99 -16.52 1.85 3.41
CA GLU A 99 -15.87 0.55 3.32
C GLU A 99 -14.65 0.58 2.42
N VAL A 100 -13.56 0.04 2.94
CA VAL A 100 -12.31 -0.15 2.20
C VAL A 100 -11.91 -1.62 2.26
N LYS A 101 -11.17 -2.06 1.26
CA LYS A 101 -10.62 -3.41 1.20
C LYS A 101 -9.11 -3.35 1.28
N VAL A 102 -8.54 -4.12 2.19
CA VAL A 102 -7.09 -4.26 2.30
C VAL A 102 -6.67 -5.50 1.50
N ILE A 103 -5.78 -5.30 0.55
CA ILE A 103 -5.19 -6.35 -0.26
C ILE A 103 -3.71 -6.43 0.12
N GLY A 104 -3.24 -7.61 0.48
CA GLY A 104 -1.85 -7.77 0.89
C GLY A 104 -0.88 -7.73 -0.28
N GLY A 105 0.31 -7.15 -0.05
CA GLY A 105 1.43 -7.13 -0.99
C GLY A 105 2.57 -8.01 -0.50
N HIS A 106 2.38 -9.31 -0.36
CA HIS A 106 3.40 -10.30 0.02
C HIS A 106 4.17 -9.95 1.31
N ASP A 107 3.46 -9.53 2.36
CA ASP A 107 4.02 -9.16 3.67
C ASP A 107 4.92 -7.90 3.66
N GLU A 108 5.15 -7.31 2.49
CA GLU A 108 6.00 -6.12 2.36
C GLU A 108 5.23 -4.82 2.49
N TYR A 109 3.96 -4.81 2.08
CA TYR A 109 3.10 -3.63 2.19
C TYR A 109 1.63 -4.04 2.10
N LEU A 110 0.76 -3.10 2.47
CA LEU A 110 -0.68 -3.24 2.27
C LEU A 110 -1.13 -2.31 1.16
N GLU A 111 -2.06 -2.77 0.35
CA GLU A 111 -2.75 -1.94 -0.62
C GLU A 111 -4.20 -1.80 -0.20
N VAL A 112 -4.69 -0.56 -0.11
CA VAL A 112 -6.02 -0.26 0.40
C VAL A 112 -6.83 0.42 -0.68
N TRP A 113 -8.00 -0.14 -0.97
CA TRP A 113 -8.90 0.35 -2.00
C TRP A 113 -10.25 0.72 -1.42
N ASN A 114 -10.87 1.75 -2.00
CA ASN A 114 -12.30 1.96 -1.83
C ASN A 114 -13.03 0.71 -2.36
N MET A 115 -13.91 0.14 -1.54
CA MET A 115 -14.59 -1.12 -1.89
C MET A 115 -15.37 -1.02 -3.20
N ASP A 116 -16.06 0.08 -3.42
CA ASP A 116 -16.87 0.26 -4.62
C ASP A 116 -16.02 0.35 -5.89
N ARG A 117 -14.86 1.02 -5.80
CA ARG A 117 -13.92 1.13 -6.93
C ARG A 117 -13.27 -0.20 -7.28
N LEU A 118 -13.13 -1.09 -6.31
CA LEU A 118 -12.50 -2.40 -6.51
C LEU A 118 -13.45 -3.42 -7.11
N ARG A 119 -14.74 -3.23 -6.94
CA ARG A 119 -15.78 -4.20 -7.31
C ARG A 119 -15.75 -4.57 -8.78
N GLU A 120 -15.65 -3.60 -9.67
CA GLU A 120 -15.63 -3.83 -11.12
C GLU A 120 -14.38 -4.60 -11.57
N PRO A 121 -13.15 -4.17 -11.27
CA PRO A 121 -11.95 -4.94 -11.64
C PRO A 121 -11.95 -6.37 -11.13
N MET A 122 -12.46 -6.58 -9.91
CA MET A 122 -12.51 -7.93 -9.32
C MET A 122 -13.62 -8.81 -9.91
N SER A 123 -14.55 -8.23 -10.64
CA SER A 123 -15.62 -8.95 -11.31
C SER A 123 -15.26 -9.37 -12.75
N GLN A 124 -14.13 -8.89 -13.26
CA GLN A 124 -13.71 -9.24 -14.62
C GLN A 124 -13.24 -10.69 -14.65
N PRO A 125 -13.59 -11.44 -15.74
CA PRO A 125 -13.10 -12.81 -15.87
C PRO A 125 -11.56 -12.83 -15.98
N PHE A 126 -10.97 -13.92 -15.50
CA PHE A 126 -9.56 -14.16 -15.74
C PHE A 126 -9.30 -14.31 -17.23
N PRO A 127 -8.30 -13.61 -17.79
CA PRO A 127 -7.89 -13.83 -19.17
C PRO A 127 -7.46 -15.30 -19.41
N ASP A 128 -7.77 -15.85 -20.57
CA ASP A 128 -7.39 -17.23 -20.91
C ASP A 128 -5.90 -17.45 -20.79
N GLU A 129 -5.10 -16.46 -21.18
CA GLU A 129 -3.65 -16.48 -21.08
C GLU A 129 -3.17 -16.65 -19.63
N ASP A 130 -3.82 -15.96 -18.69
CA ASP A 130 -3.49 -16.07 -17.27
C ASP A 130 -3.89 -17.44 -16.72
N MET A 131 -5.05 -17.95 -17.14
CA MET A 131 -5.52 -19.29 -16.77
C MET A 131 -4.56 -20.37 -17.24
N ASP A 132 -4.03 -20.24 -18.45
CA ASP A 132 -3.07 -21.18 -19.02
C ASP A 132 -1.75 -21.16 -18.20
N THR A 133 -1.27 -19.98 -17.84
CA THR A 133 -0.08 -19.81 -17.00
C THR A 133 -0.25 -20.49 -15.65
N LEU A 134 -1.38 -20.25 -14.98
CA LEU A 134 -1.69 -20.84 -13.68
C LEU A 134 -1.86 -22.36 -13.78
N GLY A 135 -2.50 -22.82 -14.87
CA GLY A 135 -2.66 -24.25 -15.15
C GLY A 135 -1.32 -24.96 -15.29
N GLY A 136 -0.33 -24.31 -15.90
CA GLY A 136 1.03 -24.82 -16.00
C GLY A 136 1.74 -24.96 -14.65
N LEU A 137 1.30 -24.22 -13.64
CA LEU A 137 1.82 -24.30 -12.28
C LEU A 137 1.02 -25.25 -11.38
N GLY A 138 -0.03 -25.89 -11.91
CA GLY A 138 -0.88 -26.79 -11.15
C GLY A 138 -1.89 -26.11 -10.24
N ILE A 139 -2.21 -24.87 -10.54
CA ILE A 139 -3.16 -24.08 -9.75
C ILE A 139 -4.57 -24.18 -10.31
#